data_404ff0f6b29f43f5bee29ac49e328fde
#
_entry.id   404ff0f6b29f43f5bee29ac49e328fde
#
_cell.length_a   1.000
_cell.length_b   1.000
_cell.length_c   1.000
_cell.angle_alpha   90.00
_cell.angle_beta   90.00
_cell.angle_gamma   90.00
#
_symmetry.space_group_name_H-M   'P 1'
#
loop_
_entity.id
_entity.type
_entity.pdbx_description
1 polymer ?
#
loop_
_entity_poly.entity_id
_entity_poly.type
_entity_poly.pdbx_seq_one_letter_code
_entity_poly.pdbx_strand_id
1 'polypeptide(L)'
;MATVIRGSDNFDTALTDPDVSPNAWHRYANAAVNYTSDTTLDFNTSVHTGSNLTESGGQITVSVAGMYLISVNLSRYSSTDDTMDWTLQVNTTQISGARAYYGGNNVGSYDNAGFTVPVQLAAGDTVFMHGKGYLHGSGTNSMTSFSGVRLGA
;
A
#
# COMPACT_ATOMS: atom_id res chain seq x y z
N MET A 1 -24.92 -8.22 -12.99
CA MET A 1 -24.65 -9.64 -13.31
C MET A 1 -23.56 -10.09 -12.33
N ALA A 2 -23.79 -11.09 -11.50
CA ALA A 2 -22.80 -11.54 -10.53
C ALA A 2 -21.78 -12.45 -11.26
N THR A 3 -20.54 -12.05 -11.25
CA THR A 3 -19.43 -12.88 -11.77
C THR A 3 -19.16 -13.99 -10.75
N VAL A 4 -19.44 -15.23 -11.11
CA VAL A 4 -19.11 -16.41 -10.30
C VAL A 4 -17.66 -16.78 -10.62
N ILE A 5 -16.76 -16.57 -9.69
CA ILE A 5 -15.38 -17.09 -9.79
C ILE A 5 -15.46 -18.61 -9.64
N ARG A 6 -15.23 -19.34 -10.71
CA ARG A 6 -15.16 -20.81 -10.69
C ARG A 6 -13.75 -21.23 -10.27
N GLY A 7 -13.62 -22.30 -9.50
CA GLY A 7 -12.35 -22.77 -8.93
C GLY A 7 -11.27 -23.26 -9.93
N SER A 8 -11.49 -23.04 -11.23
CA SER A 8 -10.51 -23.24 -12.31
C SER A 8 -9.91 -21.92 -12.83
N ASP A 9 -10.41 -20.78 -12.35
CA ASP A 9 -9.90 -19.48 -12.79
C ASP A 9 -8.61 -19.21 -12.01
N ASN A 10 -7.49 -19.21 -12.70
CA ASN A 10 -6.21 -18.81 -12.12
C ASN A 10 -6.33 -17.40 -11.53
N PHE A 11 -5.68 -17.17 -10.41
CA PHE A 11 -5.57 -15.85 -9.75
C PHE A 11 -5.13 -14.75 -10.73
N ASP A 12 -4.37 -15.13 -11.76
CA ASP A 12 -3.94 -14.28 -12.87
C ASP A 12 -5.11 -13.76 -13.73
N THR A 13 -6.19 -14.55 -13.88
CA THR A 13 -7.36 -14.13 -14.65
C THR A 13 -8.23 -13.13 -13.89
N ALA A 14 -8.24 -13.20 -12.56
CA ALA A 14 -8.97 -12.24 -11.73
C ALA A 14 -8.33 -10.83 -11.76
N LEU A 15 -7.01 -10.75 -11.94
CA LEU A 15 -6.30 -9.47 -12.11
C LEU A 15 -6.49 -8.85 -13.51
N THR A 16 -6.92 -9.65 -14.48
CA THR A 16 -7.29 -9.17 -15.83
C THR A 16 -8.77 -8.93 -15.99
N ASP A 17 -9.59 -9.18 -14.94
CA ASP A 17 -11.03 -8.87 -14.96
C ASP A 17 -11.19 -7.36 -15.19
N PRO A 18 -11.87 -6.94 -16.26
CA PRO A 18 -12.07 -5.53 -16.57
C PRO A 18 -12.80 -4.74 -15.46
N ASP A 19 -13.51 -5.43 -14.57
CA ASP A 19 -14.22 -4.81 -13.44
C ASP A 19 -13.30 -4.61 -12.23
N VAL A 20 -12.26 -5.41 -12.06
CA VAL A 20 -11.35 -5.36 -10.90
C VAL A 20 -10.03 -4.68 -11.24
N SER A 21 -9.41 -5.04 -12.35
CA SER A 21 -8.10 -4.55 -12.76
C SER A 21 -8.02 -3.01 -12.89
N PRO A 22 -9.04 -2.30 -13.44
CA PRO A 22 -9.00 -0.85 -13.54
C PRO A 22 -9.00 -0.12 -12.18
N ASN A 23 -9.42 -0.81 -11.11
CA ASN A 23 -9.58 -0.26 -9.77
C ASN A 23 -8.66 -0.95 -8.74
N ALA A 24 -7.52 -1.47 -9.19
CA ALA A 24 -6.53 -2.13 -8.35
C ALA A 24 -5.14 -1.54 -8.56
N TRP A 25 -4.32 -1.54 -7.50
CA TRP A 25 -2.91 -1.18 -7.58
C TRP A 25 -2.04 -2.12 -6.74
N HIS A 26 -0.81 -2.28 -7.19
CA HIS A 26 0.26 -2.88 -6.40
C HIS A 26 1.56 -2.14 -6.69
N ARG A 27 2.14 -1.58 -5.65
CA ARG A 27 3.39 -0.82 -5.71
C ARG A 27 4.35 -1.27 -4.62
N TYR A 28 5.65 -1.03 -4.82
CA TYR A 28 6.67 -1.32 -3.82
C TYR A 28 7.80 -0.29 -3.86
N ALA A 29 8.58 -0.23 -2.77
CA ALA A 29 9.80 0.56 -2.70
C ALA A 29 10.98 -0.27 -3.22
N ASN A 30 11.70 0.22 -4.22
CA ASN A 30 12.82 -0.50 -4.86
C ASN A 30 14.18 -0.21 -4.24
N ALA A 31 14.25 0.70 -3.27
CA ALA A 31 15.47 1.07 -2.56
C ALA A 31 15.19 1.33 -1.09
N ALA A 32 16.20 1.10 -0.24
CA ALA A 32 16.11 1.48 1.17
C ALA A 32 16.19 3.00 1.32
N VAL A 33 15.29 3.57 2.13
CA VAL A 33 15.22 5.01 2.39
C VAL A 33 15.00 5.28 3.87
N ASN A 34 15.75 6.24 4.40
CA ASN A 34 15.55 6.75 5.76
C ASN A 34 14.75 8.06 5.73
N TYR A 35 13.53 8.01 6.22
CA TYR A 35 12.66 9.17 6.38
C TYR A 35 12.80 9.70 7.82
N THR A 36 13.58 10.74 7.99
CA THR A 36 13.88 11.32 9.32
C THR A 36 12.80 12.23 9.87
N SER A 37 11.82 12.61 9.04
CA SER A 37 10.66 13.42 9.41
C SER A 37 9.39 12.86 8.75
N ASP A 38 8.23 13.20 9.31
CA ASP A 38 6.94 12.78 8.76
C ASP A 38 6.76 13.27 7.32
N THR A 39 6.47 12.34 6.44
CA THR A 39 6.30 12.57 5.00
C THR A 39 5.42 11.50 4.37
N THR A 40 5.05 11.70 3.09
CA THR A 40 4.41 10.65 2.29
C THR A 40 5.45 9.62 1.86
N LEU A 41 5.14 8.35 2.05
CA LEU A 41 5.99 7.25 1.61
C LEU A 41 5.85 7.05 0.09
N ASP A 42 6.96 7.17 -0.62
CA ASP A 42 6.98 6.92 -2.06
C ASP A 42 7.26 5.45 -2.37
N PHE A 43 6.22 4.74 -2.84
CA PHE A 43 6.32 3.41 -3.43
C PHE A 43 6.63 3.56 -4.92
N ASN A 44 7.87 3.84 -5.23
CA ASN A 44 8.37 4.34 -6.51
C ASN A 44 8.33 3.34 -7.68
N THR A 45 7.95 2.08 -7.43
CA THR A 45 7.86 1.06 -8.48
C THR A 45 6.46 0.46 -8.54
N SER A 46 5.88 0.48 -9.73
CA SER A 46 4.57 -0.12 -10.00
C SER A 46 4.72 -1.54 -10.53
N VAL A 47 3.99 -2.48 -9.93
CA VAL A 47 3.68 -3.78 -10.54
C VAL A 47 2.40 -3.66 -11.35
N HIS A 48 1.40 -2.98 -10.78
CA HIS A 48 0.12 -2.72 -11.42
C HIS A 48 -0.44 -1.38 -10.93
N THR A 49 -0.99 -0.60 -11.85
CA THR A 49 -1.83 0.57 -11.54
C THR A 49 -2.97 0.59 -12.55
N GLY A 50 -4.19 0.37 -12.07
CA GLY A 50 -5.38 0.31 -12.90
C GLY A 50 -5.71 1.65 -13.57
N SER A 51 -6.42 1.59 -14.70
CA SER A 51 -6.73 2.78 -15.52
C SER A 51 -7.64 3.82 -14.85
N ASN A 52 -8.37 3.41 -13.80
CA ASN A 52 -9.21 4.30 -12.99
C ASN A 52 -8.46 4.90 -11.78
N LEU A 53 -7.15 4.83 -11.78
CA LEU A 53 -6.29 5.32 -10.70
C LEU A 53 -5.25 6.27 -11.27
N THR A 54 -4.91 7.29 -10.50
CA THR A 54 -3.75 8.14 -10.78
C THR A 54 -2.76 8.02 -9.64
N GLU A 55 -1.49 7.99 -9.95
CA GLU A 55 -0.43 7.95 -8.95
C GLU A 55 0.49 9.15 -9.10
N SER A 56 0.85 9.74 -7.97
CA SER A 56 1.83 10.81 -7.90
C SER A 56 2.48 10.85 -6.52
N GLY A 57 3.82 10.72 -6.46
CA GLY A 57 4.60 10.88 -5.23
C GLY A 57 4.18 9.94 -4.07
N GLY A 58 3.85 8.69 -4.38
CA GLY A 58 3.41 7.69 -3.40
C GLY A 58 1.93 7.75 -3.03
N GLN A 59 1.18 8.66 -3.66
CA GLN A 59 -0.26 8.83 -3.44
C GLN A 59 -1.06 8.19 -4.58
N ILE A 60 -2.12 7.46 -4.24
CA ILE A 60 -3.07 6.87 -5.19
C ILE A 60 -4.38 7.63 -5.12
N THR A 61 -4.81 8.23 -6.21
CA THR A 61 -6.12 8.87 -6.33
C THR A 61 -7.08 7.93 -7.07
N VAL A 62 -8.23 7.63 -6.47
CA VAL A 62 -9.25 6.77 -7.06
C VAL A 62 -10.27 7.62 -7.83
N SER A 63 -10.65 7.20 -9.04
CA SER A 63 -11.72 7.86 -9.82
C SER A 63 -13.10 7.23 -9.64
N VAL A 64 -13.17 6.06 -8.99
CA VAL A 64 -14.43 5.32 -8.78
C VAL A 64 -14.66 5.13 -7.29
N ALA A 65 -15.79 5.61 -6.80
CA ALA A 65 -16.19 5.43 -5.40
C ALA A 65 -16.47 3.96 -5.08
N GLY A 66 -16.25 3.56 -3.82
CA GLY A 66 -16.59 2.22 -3.34
C GLY A 66 -15.76 1.77 -2.16
N MET A 67 -16.01 0.53 -1.73
CA MET A 67 -15.21 -0.11 -0.70
C MET A 67 -13.93 -0.67 -1.32
N TYR A 68 -12.80 -0.27 -0.77
CA TYR A 68 -11.46 -0.77 -1.16
C TYR A 68 -10.85 -1.59 -0.04
N LEU A 69 -10.29 -2.74 -0.37
CA LEU A 69 -9.41 -3.47 0.53
C LEU A 69 -7.98 -3.00 0.30
N ILE A 70 -7.38 -2.41 1.33
CA ILE A 70 -6.04 -1.85 1.27
C ILE A 70 -5.11 -2.68 2.13
N SER A 71 -3.99 -3.12 1.56
CA SER A 71 -2.96 -3.90 2.24
C SER A 71 -1.62 -3.21 2.15
N VAL A 72 -0.95 -3.12 3.29
CA VAL A 72 0.38 -2.53 3.45
C VAL A 72 1.29 -3.53 4.13
N ASN A 73 2.48 -3.70 3.61
CA ASN A 73 3.57 -4.39 4.29
C ASN A 73 4.80 -3.49 4.24
N LEU A 74 5.32 -3.11 5.40
CA LEU A 74 6.51 -2.29 5.53
C LEU A 74 7.60 -3.10 6.20
N SER A 75 8.73 -3.24 5.52
CA SER A 75 9.92 -3.85 6.08
C SER A 75 10.86 -2.77 6.58
N ARG A 76 11.23 -2.86 7.84
CA ARG A 76 12.24 -2.00 8.43
C ARG A 76 13.63 -2.45 7.97
N TYR A 77 14.46 -1.50 7.59
CA TYR A 77 15.89 -1.73 7.45
C TYR A 77 16.59 -1.06 8.63
N SER A 78 17.17 -1.85 9.52
CA SER A 78 17.83 -1.30 10.68
C SER A 78 19.29 -1.68 10.78
N SER A 79 20.14 -0.67 10.68
CA SER A 79 21.46 -0.67 11.28
C SER A 79 21.50 0.12 12.61
N THR A 80 20.38 0.71 13.02
CA THR A 80 20.25 1.65 14.16
C THR A 80 18.91 1.46 14.86
N ASP A 81 18.74 2.03 16.06
CA ASP A 81 17.54 1.99 16.90
C ASP A 81 16.35 2.82 16.38
N ASP A 82 16.21 2.99 15.08
CA ASP A 82 15.20 3.85 14.49
C ASP A 82 13.79 3.25 14.59
N THR A 83 12.88 4.07 15.05
CA THR A 83 11.45 3.76 15.07
C THR A 83 10.86 3.86 13.67
N MET A 84 10.06 2.89 13.28
CA MET A 84 9.20 2.94 12.10
C MET A 84 7.77 3.25 12.55
N ASP A 85 7.17 4.31 12.03
CA ASP A 85 5.82 4.76 12.37
C ASP A 85 5.11 5.34 11.15
N TRP A 86 4.21 4.55 10.57
CA TRP A 86 3.49 4.89 9.35
C TRP A 86 2.00 4.66 9.51
N THR A 87 1.19 5.62 9.08
CA THR A 87 -0.28 5.55 9.12
C THR A 87 -0.87 5.70 7.74
N LEU A 88 -1.95 4.96 7.48
CA LEU A 88 -2.75 5.16 6.27
C LEU A 88 -3.56 6.45 6.41
N GLN A 89 -3.51 7.28 5.39
CA GLN A 89 -4.32 8.48 5.29
C GLN A 89 -5.20 8.46 4.04
N VAL A 90 -6.38 9.02 4.17
CA VAL A 90 -7.25 9.39 3.06
C VAL A 90 -7.37 10.91 3.06
N ASN A 91 -6.90 11.55 1.99
CA ASN A 91 -6.73 12.99 1.90
C ASN A 91 -5.83 13.51 3.04
N THR A 92 -6.41 14.12 4.08
CA THR A 92 -5.67 14.61 5.26
C THR A 92 -6.08 13.88 6.54
N THR A 93 -6.90 12.83 6.43
CA THR A 93 -7.47 12.13 7.59
C THR A 93 -6.82 10.77 7.78
N GLN A 94 -6.28 10.53 8.97
CA GLN A 94 -5.74 9.24 9.35
C GLN A 94 -6.86 8.21 9.52
N ILE A 95 -6.67 7.02 8.99
CA ILE A 95 -7.59 5.89 9.14
C ILE A 95 -7.30 5.15 10.44
N SER A 96 -8.29 5.10 11.33
CA SER A 96 -8.17 4.40 12.61
C SER A 96 -7.87 2.91 12.43
N GLY A 97 -6.91 2.39 13.18
CA GLY A 97 -6.49 0.99 13.11
C GLY A 97 -5.56 0.65 11.93
N ALA A 98 -5.26 1.60 11.05
CA ALA A 98 -4.39 1.43 9.90
C ALA A 98 -3.02 2.07 10.14
N ARG A 99 -2.24 1.47 11.06
CA ARG A 99 -0.91 1.92 11.44
C ARG A 99 0.07 0.75 11.40
N ALA A 100 1.20 0.95 10.75
CA ALA A 100 2.36 0.07 10.80
C ALA A 100 3.40 0.71 11.71
N TYR A 101 3.60 0.11 12.88
CA TYR A 101 4.51 0.63 13.91
C TYR A 101 5.51 -0.45 14.33
N TYR A 102 6.74 -0.04 14.45
CA TYR A 102 7.79 -0.81 15.09
C TYR A 102 8.65 0.13 15.96
N GLY A 103 8.77 -0.18 17.21
CA GLY A 103 9.65 0.50 18.16
C GLY A 103 10.49 -0.52 18.91
N GLY A 104 11.74 -0.71 18.51
CA GLY A 104 12.60 -1.70 19.14
C GLY A 104 14.07 -1.45 18.86
N ASN A 105 14.91 -1.92 19.79
CA ASN A 105 16.35 -1.70 19.82
C ASN A 105 17.15 -2.87 19.20
N ASN A 106 16.57 -3.62 18.25
CA ASN A 106 17.27 -4.71 17.60
C ASN A 106 18.03 -4.24 16.37
N VAL A 107 19.32 -4.07 16.52
CA VAL A 107 20.25 -3.75 15.42
C VAL A 107 20.44 -4.97 14.54
N GLY A 108 20.28 -4.83 13.22
CA GLY A 108 20.64 -5.84 12.23
C GLY A 108 19.56 -6.84 11.86
N SER A 109 18.29 -6.61 12.25
CA SER A 109 17.16 -7.44 11.84
C SER A 109 16.25 -6.73 10.83
N TYR A 110 15.66 -7.53 9.96
CA TYR A 110 14.57 -7.09 9.09
C TYR A 110 13.25 -7.40 9.79
N ASP A 111 12.60 -6.36 10.29
CA ASP A 111 11.30 -6.49 10.93
C ASP A 111 10.22 -5.96 10.00
N ASN A 112 9.07 -6.61 10.03
CA ASN A 112 7.93 -6.25 9.20
C ASN A 112 6.77 -5.79 10.08
N ALA A 113 6.11 -4.72 9.65
CA ALA A 113 4.83 -4.30 10.19
C ALA A 113 3.88 -4.02 9.03
N GLY A 114 2.62 -4.40 9.18
CA GLY A 114 1.64 -4.20 8.13
C GLY A 114 0.23 -4.40 8.63
N PHE A 115 -0.71 -4.13 7.76
CA PHE A 115 -2.13 -4.30 8.01
C PHE A 115 -2.87 -4.51 6.69
N THR A 116 -4.11 -5.01 6.82
CA THR A 116 -5.09 -5.02 5.73
C THR A 116 -6.40 -4.48 6.29
N VAL A 117 -6.97 -3.47 5.64
CA VAL A 117 -8.14 -2.75 6.12
C VAL A 117 -9.09 -2.42 4.98
N PRO A 118 -10.42 -2.60 5.15
CA PRO A 118 -11.41 -2.07 4.24
C PRO A 118 -11.60 -0.56 4.48
N VAL A 119 -11.63 0.22 3.40
CA VAL A 119 -11.81 1.68 3.45
C VAL A 119 -12.84 2.10 2.42
N GLN A 120 -13.87 2.84 2.84
CA GLN A 120 -14.81 3.46 1.91
C GLN A 120 -14.16 4.72 1.33
N LEU A 121 -14.03 4.76 0.00
CA LEU A 121 -13.46 5.90 -0.72
C LEU A 121 -14.51 6.53 -1.64
N ALA A 122 -14.52 7.85 -1.73
CA ALA A 122 -15.22 8.61 -2.73
C ALA A 122 -14.36 8.79 -4.00
N ALA A 123 -14.98 9.04 -5.13
CA ALA A 123 -14.25 9.42 -6.33
C ALA A 123 -13.49 10.74 -6.09
N GLY A 124 -12.21 10.76 -6.42
CA GLY A 124 -11.30 11.86 -6.14
C GLY A 124 -10.53 11.75 -4.82
N ASP A 125 -10.85 10.78 -3.97
CA ASP A 125 -10.06 10.56 -2.75
C ASP A 125 -8.65 10.07 -3.08
N THR A 126 -7.70 10.58 -2.30
CA THR A 126 -6.29 10.23 -2.38
C THR A 126 -5.89 9.43 -1.16
N VAL A 127 -5.30 8.26 -1.36
CA VAL A 127 -4.87 7.35 -0.30
C VAL A 127 -3.36 7.14 -0.34
N PHE A 128 -2.71 7.18 0.82
CA PHE A 128 -1.25 7.08 0.95
C PHE A 128 -0.81 6.72 2.37
N MET A 129 0.44 6.30 2.51
CA MET A 129 1.08 6.14 3.80
C MET A 129 1.82 7.42 4.19
N HIS A 130 1.61 7.89 5.43
CA HIS A 130 2.28 9.07 5.97
C HIS A 130 2.95 8.75 7.31
N GLY A 131 4.19 9.17 7.48
CA GLY A 131 4.96 8.89 8.68
C GLY A 131 6.46 9.03 8.46
N LYS A 132 7.25 8.31 9.27
CA LYS A 132 8.70 8.32 9.25
C LYS A 132 9.30 6.97 9.62
N GLY A 133 10.59 6.81 9.39
CA GLY A 133 11.38 5.65 9.75
C GLY A 133 12.23 5.12 8.61
N TYR A 134 13.12 4.20 8.93
CA TYR A 134 14.00 3.59 7.94
C TYR A 134 13.33 2.35 7.34
N LEU A 135 13.01 2.42 6.06
CA LEU A 135 12.38 1.34 5.32
C LEU A 135 13.36 0.64 4.39
N HIS A 136 13.24 -0.67 4.34
CA HIS A 136 13.94 -1.49 3.37
C HIS A 136 13.13 -1.54 2.07
N GLY A 137 13.79 -1.14 0.98
CA GLY A 137 13.33 -1.38 -0.38
C GLY A 137 14.33 -2.26 -1.11
N SER A 138 13.85 -3.10 -2.00
CA SER A 138 14.71 -3.94 -2.83
C SER A 138 14.06 -4.15 -4.20
N GLY A 139 14.82 -3.91 -5.25
CA GLY A 139 14.36 -4.14 -6.64
C GLY A 139 14.00 -5.59 -6.95
N THR A 140 14.42 -6.54 -6.11
CA THR A 140 14.17 -7.97 -6.32
C THR A 140 13.19 -8.60 -5.33
N ASN A 141 12.98 -8.02 -4.16
CA ASN A 141 12.27 -8.69 -3.06
C ASN A 141 11.02 -7.96 -2.55
N SER A 142 10.59 -6.85 -3.13
CA SER A 142 9.30 -6.14 -2.84
C SER A 142 8.88 -6.16 -1.35
N MET A 143 9.86 -5.99 -0.42
CA MET A 143 9.62 -6.15 1.02
C MET A 143 8.72 -5.06 1.60
N THR A 144 8.74 -3.87 1.00
CA THR A 144 7.90 -2.73 1.38
C THR A 144 6.93 -2.48 0.25
N SER A 145 5.65 -2.75 0.50
CA SER A 145 4.61 -2.74 -0.54
C SER A 145 3.31 -2.10 -0.08
N PHE A 146 2.58 -1.57 -1.04
CA PHE A 146 1.29 -0.92 -0.90
C PHE A 146 0.36 -1.37 -2.02
N SER A 147 -0.73 -1.99 -1.67
CA SER A 147 -1.71 -2.49 -2.62
C SER A 147 -3.14 -2.18 -2.21
N GLY A 148 -4.03 -2.15 -3.17
CA GLY A 148 -5.44 -2.01 -2.94
C GLY A 148 -6.26 -2.53 -4.11
N VAL A 149 -7.48 -2.94 -3.80
CA VAL A 149 -8.46 -3.41 -4.78
C VAL A 149 -9.86 -2.99 -4.37
N ARG A 150 -10.66 -2.53 -5.33
CA ARG A 150 -12.06 -2.21 -5.11
C ARG A 150 -12.87 -3.50 -4.98
N LEU A 151 -13.62 -3.62 -3.88
CA LEU A 151 -14.48 -4.78 -3.61
C LEU A 151 -15.89 -4.62 -4.19
N GLY A 152 -16.35 -3.37 -4.36
CA GLY A 152 -17.70 -3.06 -4.82
C GLY A 152 -18.13 -1.63 -4.52
N ALA A 153 -19.38 -1.32 -4.84
CA ALA A 153 -19.98 -0.03 -4.55
C ALA A 153 -20.38 0.07 -3.08
#